data_5c296b578c4dc26411eea85abaada74d
#
_entry.id   5c296b578c4dc26411eea85abaada74d
#
_cell.length_a   1.000
_cell.length_b   1.000
_cell.length_c   1.000
_cell.angle_alpha   90.00
_cell.angle_beta   90.00
_cell.angle_gamma   90.00
#
_symmetry.space_group_name_H-M   'P 1'
#
loop_
_entity.id
_entity.type
_entity.pdbx_description
1 polymer ?
#
loop_
_entity_poly.entity_id
_entity_poly.type
_entity_poly.pdbx_seq_one_letter_code
_entity_poly.pdbx_strand_id
1 'polypeptide(L)' 'MNAVHLVLLVVSVALLAYLGVAMFKPEWF' A
#
# COMPACT_ATOMS: atom_id res chain seq x y z
N MET A 1 -13.92 0.87 14.93
CA MET A 1 -13.01 1.47 13.94
C MET A 1 -13.20 2.98 13.95
N ASN A 2 -12.14 3.71 13.97
CA ASN A 2 -12.20 5.17 13.94
C ASN A 2 -11.47 5.68 12.68
N ALA A 3 -11.52 6.99 12.46
CA ALA A 3 -10.93 7.59 11.27
C ALA A 3 -9.42 7.36 11.21
N VAL A 4 -8.76 7.43 12.35
CA VAL A 4 -7.31 7.22 12.41
C VAL A 4 -6.97 5.79 11.98
N HIS A 5 -7.71 4.83 12.49
CA HIS A 5 -7.49 3.43 12.14
C HIS A 5 -7.72 3.20 10.64
N LEU A 6 -8.75 3.83 10.10
CA LEU A 6 -9.07 3.70 8.68
C LEU A 6 -7.93 4.24 7.81
N VAL A 7 -7.41 5.40 8.17
CA VAL A 7 -6.30 6.02 7.44
C VAL A 7 -5.07 5.12 7.47
N LEU A 8 -4.76 4.58 8.65
CA LEU A 8 -3.60 3.69 8.78
C LEU A 8 -3.77 2.43 7.94
N LEU A 9 -4.98 1.92 7.89
CA LEU A 9 -5.27 0.74 7.09
C LEU A 9 -5.03 1.01 5.60
N VAL A 10 -5.55 2.11 5.10
CA VAL A 10 -5.38 2.48 3.70
C VAL A 10 -3.92 2.66 3.35
N VAL A 11 -3.17 3.35 4.21
CA VAL A 11 -1.74 3.58 3.97
C VAL A 11 -0.99 2.25 3.96
N SER A 12 -1.32 1.36 4.89
CA SER A 12 -0.66 0.05 4.97
C SER A 12 -0.88 -0.76 3.70
N VAL A 13 -2.13 -0.80 3.23
CA VAL A 13 -2.46 -1.53 2.01
C VAL A 13 -1.77 -0.92 0.80
N ALA A 14 -1.71 0.40 0.74
CA ALA A 14 -1.06 1.09 -0.37
C ALA A 14 0.43 0.76 -0.43
N LEU A 15 1.10 0.78 0.73
CA LEU A 15 2.52 0.46 0.78
C LEU A 15 2.77 -1.00 0.42
N LEU A 16 1.92 -1.89 0.91
CA LEU A 16 2.03 -3.31 0.60
C LEU A 16 1.88 -3.55 -0.89
N ALA A 17 0.89 -2.92 -1.50
CA ALA A 17 0.67 -3.06 -2.94
C ALA A 17 1.85 -2.52 -3.73
N TYR A 18 2.40 -1.39 -3.29
CA TYR A 18 3.54 -0.78 -3.95
C TYR A 18 4.75 -1.71 -3.95
N LEU A 19 5.05 -2.27 -2.79
CA LEU A 19 6.18 -3.20 -2.66
C LEU A 19 5.94 -4.47 -3.45
N GLY A 20 4.72 -4.96 -3.46
CA GLY A 20 4.37 -6.16 -4.23
C GLY A 20 4.57 -5.95 -5.71
N VAL A 21 4.13 -4.82 -6.23
CA VAL A 21 4.30 -4.49 -7.64
C VAL A 21 5.79 -4.34 -7.98
N ALA A 22 6.55 -3.73 -7.09
CA ALA A 22 7.98 -3.55 -7.30
C ALA A 22 8.71 -4.88 -7.43
N MET A 23 8.24 -5.89 -6.73
CA MET A 23 8.83 -7.22 -6.81
C MET A 23 8.47 -7.92 -8.12
N PHE A 24 7.27 -7.71 -8.62
CA PHE A 24 6.83 -8.37 -9.83
C PHE A 24 7.25 -7.62 -11.08
N LYS A 25 6.96 -6.32 -11.15
CA LYS A 25 7.32 -5.50 -12.30
C LYS A 25 7.80 -4.14 -11.81
N PRO A 26 9.08 -4.03 -11.50
CA PRO A 26 9.65 -2.76 -11.01
C PRO A 26 9.68 -1.67 -12.08
N GLU A 27 9.40 -2.00 -13.31
CA GLU A 27 9.38 -1.01 -14.39
C GLU A 27 8.00 -0.41 -14.58
N TRP A 28 7.35 -0.15 -13.50
CA TRP A 28 5.99 0.37 -13.51
C TRP A 28 5.89 1.73 -14.22
N PHE A 29 6.93 2.55 -14.13
CA PHE A 29 6.87 3.87 -14.78
C PHE A 29 7.86 4.00 -15.94
#